data_a651cf62fec810153dc1fec21f14171d
#
_entry.id   a651cf62fec810153dc1fec21f14171d
#
_cell.length_a   1.000
_cell.length_b   1.000
_cell.length_c   1.000
_cell.angle_alpha   90.00
_cell.angle_beta   90.00
_cell.angle_gamma   90.00
#
_symmetry.space_group_name_H-M   'P 1'
#
loop_
_entity.id
_entity.type
_entity.pdbx_description
1 polymer ?
#
loop_
_entity_poly.entity_id
_entity_poly.type
_entity_poly.pdbx_seq_one_letter_code
_entity_poly.pdbx_strand_id
1 'polypeptide(L)'
;MKNDHAADTEHYRRRLEAFLQERHPRLVHARQLIETRSRAAASLYRESVAAGEDTLRAATRADALLYEGLIFSKFDTLCCLLSIDYPLVPPDKRRSLALELEERFAGLFDRYNLDDGIYGREEYRSTAFWPRVRCMALLSTRQMPMVRM
;
A
#
# COMPACT_ATOMS: atom_id res chain seq x y z
N MET A 1 15.54 -29.47 7.03
CA MET A 1 15.42 -28.31 7.92
C MET A 1 15.80 -27.00 7.28
N LYS A 2 16.93 -26.93 6.56
CA LYS A 2 17.31 -25.70 5.85
C LYS A 2 16.30 -25.28 4.75
N ASN A 3 15.60 -26.24 4.17
CA ASN A 3 14.63 -25.98 3.10
C ASN A 3 13.36 -25.30 3.59
N ASP A 4 12.92 -25.58 4.83
CA ASP A 4 11.71 -25.00 5.40
C ASP A 4 11.87 -23.50 5.65
N HIS A 5 13.05 -23.08 6.10
CA HIS A 5 13.34 -21.67 6.35
C HIS A 5 13.36 -20.85 5.06
N ALA A 6 13.93 -21.40 4.00
CA ALA A 6 13.96 -20.76 2.69
C ALA A 6 12.56 -20.69 2.08
N ALA A 7 11.76 -21.76 2.23
CA ALA A 7 10.40 -21.84 1.72
C ALA A 7 9.49 -20.81 2.43
N ASP A 8 9.61 -20.65 3.75
CA ASP A 8 8.83 -19.68 4.53
C ASP A 8 9.17 -18.26 4.12
N THR A 9 10.46 -17.93 3.98
CA THR A 9 10.91 -16.62 3.54
C THR A 9 10.40 -16.32 2.15
N GLU A 10 10.47 -17.28 1.23
CA GLU A 10 9.97 -17.13 -0.14
C GLU A 10 8.47 -16.90 -0.19
N HIS A 11 7.72 -17.58 0.67
CA HIS A 11 6.27 -17.38 0.80
C HIS A 11 5.93 -15.93 1.15
N TYR A 12 6.62 -15.37 2.16
CA TYR A 12 6.40 -13.99 2.56
C TYR A 12 6.92 -13.00 1.52
N ARG A 13 8.02 -13.33 0.85
CA ARG A 13 8.55 -12.49 -0.24
C ARG A 13 7.53 -12.34 -1.35
N ARG A 14 6.94 -13.43 -1.82
CA ARG A 14 5.94 -13.41 -2.89
C ARG A 14 4.71 -12.61 -2.51
N ARG A 15 4.25 -12.76 -1.28
CA ARG A 15 3.09 -12.02 -0.78
C ARG A 15 3.38 -10.52 -0.72
N LEU A 16 4.56 -10.14 -0.23
CA LEU A 16 4.96 -8.74 -0.16
C LEU A 16 5.15 -8.14 -1.56
N GLU A 17 5.80 -8.86 -2.45
CA GLU A 17 5.97 -8.41 -3.84
C GLU A 17 4.63 -8.15 -4.52
N ALA A 18 3.68 -9.07 -4.39
CA ALA A 18 2.34 -8.92 -4.96
C ALA A 18 1.61 -7.70 -4.37
N PHE A 19 1.72 -7.52 -3.06
CA PHE A 19 1.12 -6.38 -2.36
C PHE A 19 1.71 -5.05 -2.84
N LEU A 20 3.03 -4.97 -2.95
CA LEU A 20 3.71 -3.76 -3.44
C LEU A 20 3.37 -3.47 -4.90
N GLN A 21 3.31 -4.48 -5.73
CA GLN A 21 2.95 -4.33 -7.13
C GLN A 21 1.56 -3.73 -7.30
N GLU A 22 0.63 -4.12 -6.46
CA GLU A 22 -0.74 -3.64 -6.53
C GLU A 22 -0.93 -2.28 -5.86
N ARG A 23 -0.35 -2.06 -4.68
CA ARG A 23 -0.64 -0.90 -3.85
C ARG A 23 0.50 0.12 -3.73
N HIS A 24 1.74 -0.30 -3.97
CA HIS A 24 2.92 0.57 -3.88
C HIS A 24 3.84 0.32 -5.07
N PRO A 25 3.41 0.65 -6.32
CA PRO A 25 4.21 0.33 -7.51
C PRO A 25 5.62 0.91 -7.49
N ARG A 26 5.83 2.02 -6.77
CA ARG A 26 7.14 2.65 -6.64
C ARG A 26 8.12 1.85 -5.77
N LEU A 27 7.61 0.91 -4.99
CA LEU A 27 8.41 0.09 -4.08
C LEU A 27 8.68 -1.33 -4.60
N VAL A 28 8.23 -1.66 -5.81
CA VAL A 28 8.38 -3.03 -6.36
C VAL A 28 9.84 -3.45 -6.52
N HIS A 29 10.76 -2.49 -6.62
CA HIS A 29 12.20 -2.75 -6.74
C HIS A 29 12.98 -2.47 -5.46
N ALA A 30 12.30 -2.22 -4.35
CA ALA A 30 12.92 -1.99 -3.04
C ALA A 30 13.39 -3.32 -2.44
N ARG A 31 14.42 -3.91 -3.02
CA ARG A 31 14.90 -5.26 -2.71
C ARG A 31 15.26 -5.43 -1.22
N GLN A 32 15.90 -4.43 -0.64
CA GLN A 32 16.31 -4.50 0.76
C GLN A 32 15.11 -4.52 1.70
N LEU A 33 14.10 -3.72 1.41
CA LEU A 33 12.84 -3.72 2.16
C LEU A 33 12.18 -5.10 2.09
N ILE A 34 12.04 -5.64 0.88
CA ILE A 34 11.40 -6.94 0.62
C ILE A 34 12.15 -8.05 1.34
N GLU A 35 13.47 -8.11 1.23
CA GLU A 35 14.29 -9.12 1.88
C GLU A 35 14.21 -9.04 3.41
N THR A 36 14.39 -7.86 3.96
CA THR A 36 14.38 -7.64 5.41
C THR A 36 13.02 -8.01 6.01
N ARG A 37 11.94 -7.56 5.40
CA ARG A 37 10.57 -7.82 5.88
C ARG A 37 10.20 -9.29 5.75
N SER A 38 10.55 -9.92 4.63
CA SER A 38 10.24 -11.33 4.38
C SER A 38 10.94 -12.24 5.38
N ARG A 39 12.21 -11.99 5.65
CA ARG A 39 12.99 -12.76 6.64
C ARG A 39 12.47 -12.54 8.05
N ALA A 40 12.17 -11.30 8.41
CA ALA A 40 11.65 -10.95 9.73
C ALA A 40 10.29 -11.61 9.99
N ALA A 41 9.39 -11.56 9.01
CA ALA A 41 8.06 -12.19 9.12
C ALA A 41 8.17 -13.71 9.27
N ALA A 42 9.00 -14.34 8.45
CA ALA A 42 9.24 -15.78 8.52
C ALA A 42 9.82 -16.21 9.89
N SER A 43 10.80 -15.46 10.38
CA SER A 43 11.40 -15.71 11.70
C SER A 43 10.38 -15.55 12.82
N LEU A 44 9.59 -14.50 12.79
CA LEU A 44 8.58 -14.26 13.81
C LEU A 44 7.52 -15.36 13.83
N TYR A 45 7.09 -15.81 12.66
CA TYR A 45 6.13 -16.92 12.56
C TYR A 45 6.70 -18.20 13.21
N ARG A 46 7.92 -18.58 12.86
CA ARG A 46 8.55 -19.79 13.39
C ARG A 46 8.78 -19.72 14.89
N GLU A 47 9.27 -18.59 15.38
CA GLU A 47 9.50 -18.38 16.81
C GLU A 47 8.20 -18.44 17.60
N SER A 48 7.14 -17.84 17.08
CA SER A 48 5.83 -17.82 17.71
C SER A 48 5.25 -19.24 17.80
N VAL A 49 5.33 -20.02 16.73
CA VAL A 49 4.85 -21.40 16.71
C VAL A 49 5.69 -22.28 17.64
N ALA A 50 7.00 -22.10 17.65
CA ALA A 50 7.91 -22.85 18.53
C ALA A 50 7.65 -22.54 20.01
N ALA A 51 7.19 -21.32 20.32
CA ALA A 51 6.83 -20.92 21.68
C ALA A 51 5.45 -21.43 22.12
N GLY A 52 4.75 -22.17 21.26
CA GLY A 52 3.43 -22.74 21.56
C GLY A 52 2.25 -21.85 21.20
N GLU A 53 2.50 -20.75 20.50
CA GLU A 53 1.43 -19.86 20.07
C GLU A 53 0.61 -20.52 18.95
N ASP A 54 -0.69 -20.24 18.93
CA ASP A 54 -1.59 -20.71 17.88
C ASP A 54 -1.09 -20.26 16.50
N THR A 55 -1.18 -21.14 15.49
CA THR A 55 -0.69 -20.86 14.14
C THR A 55 -1.39 -19.66 13.50
N LEU A 56 -2.69 -19.46 13.79
CA LEU A 56 -3.42 -18.32 13.28
C LEU A 56 -2.90 -17.01 13.87
N ARG A 57 -2.62 -16.99 15.17
CA ARG A 57 -2.03 -15.82 15.85
C ARG A 57 -0.64 -15.53 15.34
N ALA A 58 0.17 -16.58 15.19
CA ALA A 58 1.52 -16.46 14.66
C ALA A 58 1.51 -15.87 13.25
N ALA A 59 0.61 -16.33 12.40
CA ALA A 59 0.44 -15.82 11.04
C ALA A 59 0.00 -14.35 11.05
N THR A 60 -0.94 -13.99 11.92
CA THR A 60 -1.43 -12.61 12.05
C THR A 60 -0.31 -11.66 12.48
N ARG A 61 0.51 -12.09 13.42
CA ARG A 61 1.66 -11.28 13.88
C ARG A 61 2.72 -11.12 12.79
N ALA A 62 3.01 -12.20 12.06
CA ALA A 62 3.96 -12.16 10.95
C ALA A 62 3.45 -11.23 9.84
N ASP A 63 2.17 -11.29 9.49
CA ASP A 63 1.56 -10.42 8.50
C ASP A 63 1.61 -8.95 8.93
N ALA A 64 1.35 -8.67 10.20
CA ALA A 64 1.43 -7.31 10.74
C ALA A 64 2.85 -6.74 10.58
N LEU A 65 3.87 -7.54 10.81
CA LEU A 65 5.26 -7.13 10.62
C LEU A 65 5.59 -6.97 9.13
N LEU A 66 5.11 -7.88 8.29
CA LEU A 66 5.37 -7.85 6.84
C LEU A 66 4.89 -6.55 6.20
N TYR A 67 3.69 -6.12 6.56
CA TYR A 67 3.02 -4.96 5.96
C TYR A 67 3.11 -3.68 6.79
N GLU A 68 3.91 -3.67 7.85
CA GLU A 68 4.02 -2.50 8.74
C GLU A 68 4.45 -1.26 7.95
N GLY A 69 3.73 -0.17 8.13
CA GLY A 69 3.97 1.08 7.42
C GLY A 69 3.46 1.12 5.99
N LEU A 70 2.88 0.02 5.48
CA LEU A 70 2.46 -0.12 4.08
C LEU A 70 0.94 -0.21 3.89
N ILE A 71 0.17 -0.18 4.97
CA ILE A 71 -1.29 -0.34 4.91
C ILE A 71 -1.93 0.84 4.16
N PHE A 72 -1.51 2.07 4.45
CA PHE A 72 -1.97 3.22 3.68
C PHE A 72 -1.18 3.33 2.38
N SER A 73 -1.87 3.47 1.26
CA SER A 73 -1.28 3.66 -0.06
C SER A 73 -1.85 4.91 -0.71
N LYS A 74 -1.00 5.88 -0.98
CA LYS A 74 -1.35 7.10 -1.73
C LYS A 74 -1.84 6.73 -3.13
N PHE A 75 -1.13 5.81 -3.78
CA PHE A 75 -1.47 5.32 -5.11
C PHE A 75 -2.86 4.68 -5.14
N ASP A 76 -3.13 3.77 -4.21
CA ASP A 76 -4.42 3.08 -4.13
C ASP A 76 -5.56 4.06 -3.85
N THR A 77 -5.31 5.04 -2.97
CA THR A 77 -6.27 6.10 -2.67
C THR A 77 -6.63 6.90 -3.93
N LEU A 78 -5.63 7.27 -4.72
CA LEU A 78 -5.85 8.00 -5.97
C LEU A 78 -6.57 7.14 -7.01
N CYS A 79 -6.22 5.87 -7.12
CA CYS A 79 -6.95 4.93 -8.00
C CYS A 79 -8.41 4.82 -7.61
N CYS A 80 -8.69 4.76 -6.31
CA CYS A 80 -10.05 4.69 -5.78
C CYS A 80 -10.85 5.95 -6.14
N LEU A 81 -10.28 7.13 -5.92
CA LEU A 81 -10.90 8.40 -6.28
C LEU A 81 -11.18 8.50 -7.78
N LEU A 82 -10.22 8.11 -8.60
CA LEU A 82 -10.38 8.13 -10.06
C LEU A 82 -11.47 7.16 -10.52
N SER A 83 -11.61 6.01 -9.86
CA SER A 83 -12.66 5.05 -10.20
C SER A 83 -14.06 5.58 -9.90
N ILE A 84 -14.18 6.43 -8.88
CA ILE A 84 -15.44 7.06 -8.48
C ILE A 84 -15.77 8.23 -9.40
N ASP A 85 -14.81 9.12 -9.63
CA ASP A 85 -15.03 10.37 -10.38
C ASP A 85 -14.97 10.18 -11.91
N TYR A 86 -14.23 9.17 -12.37
CA TYR A 86 -14.03 8.88 -13.79
C TYR A 86 -14.20 7.39 -14.09
N PRO A 87 -15.42 6.85 -13.90
CA PRO A 87 -15.66 5.41 -14.02
C PRO A 87 -15.45 4.84 -15.43
N LEU A 88 -15.50 5.70 -16.46
CA LEU A 88 -15.33 5.27 -17.85
C LEU A 88 -13.86 5.19 -18.30
N VAL A 89 -12.93 5.70 -17.49
CA VAL A 89 -11.50 5.56 -17.77
C VAL A 89 -11.08 4.13 -17.46
N PRO A 90 -10.42 3.42 -18.41
CA PRO A 90 -9.98 2.04 -18.18
C PRO A 90 -9.05 1.90 -16.97
N PRO A 91 -9.08 0.76 -16.24
CA PRO A 91 -8.28 0.56 -15.02
C PRO A 91 -6.77 0.79 -15.22
N ASP A 92 -6.19 0.35 -16.32
CA ASP A 92 -4.78 0.55 -16.61
C ASP A 92 -4.42 2.03 -16.81
N LYS A 93 -5.28 2.80 -17.45
CA LYS A 93 -5.11 4.25 -17.59
C LYS A 93 -5.29 4.97 -16.27
N ARG A 94 -6.22 4.51 -15.42
CA ARG A 94 -6.37 5.05 -14.06
C ARG A 94 -5.11 4.82 -13.23
N ARG A 95 -4.49 3.66 -13.36
CA ARG A 95 -3.24 3.35 -12.66
C ARG A 95 -2.10 4.28 -13.11
N SER A 96 -1.96 4.50 -14.41
CA SER A 96 -0.95 5.42 -14.95
C SER A 96 -1.18 6.85 -14.47
N LEU A 97 -2.43 7.29 -14.47
CA LEU A 97 -2.80 8.63 -14.01
C LEU A 97 -2.56 8.78 -12.50
N ALA A 98 -2.89 7.76 -11.72
CA ALA A 98 -2.64 7.76 -10.27
C ALA A 98 -1.15 7.88 -9.95
N LEU A 99 -0.26 7.24 -10.71
CA LEU A 99 1.18 7.38 -10.55
C LEU A 99 1.64 8.82 -10.78
N GLU A 100 1.13 9.47 -11.81
CA GLU A 100 1.43 10.88 -12.08
C GLU A 100 0.91 11.80 -10.97
N LEU A 101 -0.31 11.58 -10.53
CA LEU A 101 -0.93 12.39 -9.49
C LEU A 101 -0.23 12.20 -8.14
N GLU A 102 0.21 11.00 -7.82
CA GLU A 102 0.97 10.73 -6.61
C GLU A 102 2.23 11.60 -6.54
N GLU A 103 2.93 11.71 -7.64
CA GLU A 103 4.13 12.54 -7.73
C GLU A 103 3.82 14.03 -7.62
N ARG A 104 2.79 14.49 -8.30
CA ARG A 104 2.37 15.89 -8.27
C ARG A 104 1.87 16.34 -6.91
N PHE A 105 1.24 15.45 -6.15
CA PHE A 105 0.61 15.78 -4.87
C PHE A 105 1.40 15.30 -3.66
N ALA A 106 2.66 14.98 -3.84
CA ALA A 106 3.52 14.56 -2.73
C ALA A 106 3.47 15.57 -1.57
N GLY A 107 3.54 16.87 -1.89
CA GLY A 107 3.47 17.93 -0.89
C GLY A 107 2.13 18.01 -0.13
N LEU A 108 1.02 17.64 -0.78
CA LEU A 108 -0.28 17.58 -0.12
C LEU A 108 -0.33 16.45 0.90
N PHE A 109 0.13 15.29 0.50
CA PHE A 109 0.14 14.13 1.38
C PHE A 109 1.06 14.32 2.58
N ASP A 110 2.15 15.07 2.43
CA ASP A 110 3.09 15.35 3.50
C ASP A 110 2.49 16.20 4.64
N ARG A 111 1.38 16.89 4.38
CA ARG A 111 0.66 17.67 5.39
C ARG A 111 -0.10 16.81 6.39
N TYR A 112 -0.31 15.54 6.06
CA TYR A 112 -1.05 14.60 6.88
C TYR A 112 -0.13 13.49 7.35
N ASN A 113 -0.35 13.04 8.58
CA ASN A 113 0.39 11.90 9.13
C ASN A 113 -0.23 10.60 8.57
N LEU A 114 0.21 10.20 7.40
CA LEU A 114 -0.35 9.07 6.64
C LEU A 114 0.41 7.79 6.93
N ASP A 115 0.08 7.16 8.03
CA ASP A 115 0.60 5.84 8.39
C ASP A 115 -0.55 4.81 8.48
N ASP A 116 -0.23 3.60 8.92
CA ASP A 116 -1.20 2.51 9.01
C ASP A 116 -2.40 2.82 9.92
N GLY A 117 -2.25 3.75 10.85
CA GLY A 117 -3.31 4.16 11.77
C GLY A 117 -4.25 5.23 11.22
N ILE A 118 -4.03 5.72 9.99
CA ILE A 118 -4.82 6.83 9.42
C ILE A 118 -6.32 6.53 9.37
N TYR A 119 -6.68 5.29 9.11
CA TYR A 119 -8.08 4.89 8.97
C TYR A 119 -8.88 5.02 10.27
N GLY A 120 -8.22 4.98 11.42
CA GLY A 120 -8.84 5.19 12.72
C GLY A 120 -8.78 6.62 13.22
N ARG A 121 -8.08 7.52 12.52
CA ARG A 121 -7.91 8.89 12.96
C ARG A 121 -9.05 9.79 12.50
N GLU A 122 -9.32 10.79 13.32
CA GLU A 122 -10.30 11.81 13.01
C GLU A 122 -9.95 12.61 11.76
N GLU A 123 -8.65 12.82 11.51
CA GLU A 123 -8.15 13.50 10.31
C GLU A 123 -8.64 12.82 9.02
N TYR A 124 -8.63 11.49 8.99
CA TYR A 124 -9.12 10.73 7.84
C TYR A 124 -10.64 10.84 7.70
N ARG A 125 -11.35 10.85 8.84
CA ARG A 125 -12.81 11.02 8.87
C ARG A 125 -13.23 12.46 8.68
N SER A 126 -12.29 13.41 8.87
CA SER A 126 -12.60 14.82 8.77
C SER A 126 -13.01 15.17 7.33
N THR A 127 -13.92 16.10 7.23
CA THR A 127 -14.44 16.59 5.96
C THR A 127 -13.40 17.35 5.14
N ALA A 128 -12.21 17.58 5.68
CA ALA A 128 -11.16 18.38 5.02
C ALA A 128 -10.19 17.54 4.17
N PHE A 129 -9.90 16.28 4.57
CA PHE A 129 -8.89 15.45 3.89
C PHE A 129 -9.35 15.04 2.48
N TRP A 130 -10.47 14.32 2.41
CA TRP A 130 -10.97 13.77 1.15
C TRP A 130 -11.37 14.86 0.15
N PRO A 131 -12.09 15.92 0.55
CA PRO A 131 -12.41 17.00 -0.38
C PRO A 131 -11.17 17.70 -0.94
N ARG A 132 -10.12 17.88 -0.15
CA ARG A 132 -8.88 18.50 -0.63
C ARG A 132 -8.15 17.63 -1.64
N VAL A 133 -7.99 16.34 -1.34
CA VAL A 133 -7.37 15.39 -2.26
C VAL A 133 -8.18 15.31 -3.56
N ARG A 134 -9.49 15.22 -3.44
CA ARG A 134 -10.40 15.17 -4.57
C ARG A 134 -10.35 16.43 -5.42
N CYS A 135 -10.36 17.59 -4.77
CA CYS A 135 -10.31 18.89 -5.47
C CYS A 135 -9.00 19.03 -6.25
N MET A 136 -7.88 18.68 -5.67
CA MET A 136 -6.58 18.74 -6.33
C MET A 136 -6.47 17.73 -7.48
N ALA A 137 -6.99 16.54 -7.30
CA ALA A 137 -7.06 15.54 -8.37
C ALA A 137 -7.91 16.04 -9.55
N LEU A 138 -9.06 16.63 -9.27
CA LEU A 138 -9.93 17.21 -10.30
C LEU A 138 -9.26 18.36 -11.06
N LEU A 139 -8.58 19.26 -10.34
CA LEU A 139 -7.87 20.38 -10.97
C LEU A 139 -6.74 19.89 -11.88
N SER A 140 -6.02 18.85 -11.48
CA SER A 140 -4.95 18.29 -12.31
C SER A 140 -5.47 17.51 -13.50
N THR A 141 -6.56 16.76 -13.33
CA THR A 141 -7.16 15.98 -14.42
C THR A 141 -7.75 16.86 -15.50
N ARG A 142 -8.21 18.07 -15.17
CA ARG A 142 -8.70 19.04 -16.17
C ARG A 142 -7.62 19.48 -17.14
N GLN A 143 -6.37 19.40 -16.74
CA GLN A 143 -5.22 19.76 -17.59
C GLN A 143 -4.70 18.56 -18.40
N MET A 144 -5.27 17.38 -18.22
CA MET A 144 -4.86 16.16 -18.90
C MET A 144 -5.86 15.77 -19.99
N PRO A 145 -5.44 15.72 -21.26
CA PRO A 145 -6.35 15.41 -22.39
C PRO A 145 -7.01 14.03 -22.30
N MET A 146 -6.37 13.08 -21.59
CA MET A 146 -6.83 11.70 -21.49
C MET A 146 -8.02 11.49 -20.56
N VAL A 147 -8.37 12.50 -19.75
CA VAL A 147 -9.45 12.39 -18.76
C VAL A 147 -10.70 13.17 -19.21
N ARG A 148 -10.57 13.96 -20.25
CA ARG A 148 -11.72 14.65 -20.87
C ARG A 148 -12.54 13.64 -21.68
N MET A 149 -13.70 13.38 -21.19
CA MET A 149 -14.68 12.61 -21.93
C MET A 149 -15.79 13.49 -22.44
#